data_2dcae8898dbf07001283f44617777ab4
#
_entry.id   2dcae8898dbf07001283f44617777ab4
#
_cell.length_a   1.000
_cell.length_b   1.000
_cell.length_c   1.000
_cell.angle_alpha   90.00
_cell.angle_beta   90.00
_cell.angle_gamma   90.00
#
_symmetry.space_group_name_H-M   'P 1'
#
loop_
_entity.id
_entity.type
_entity.pdbx_description
1 polymer ?
#
loop_
_entity_poly.entity_id
_entity_poly.type
_entity_poly.pdbx_seq_one_letter_code
_entity_poly.pdbx_strand_id
1 'polypeptide(L)'
;MKKKLLLTLWFTFLLLSVGYLFWQNEFKYNLPTPLPQNYNVIAMGSKIKLGACCAFDNKPVFIHFFNPDCPCSRFNVPHVSELIKKYGDKVNFKIVVLNKKKSFTIDEIQKKFDAAVPV
;
A
#
# COMPACT_ATOMS: atom_id res chain seq x y z
N MET A 1 45.54 -13.98 22.43
CA MET A 1 44.70 -12.80 22.73
C MET A 1 44.13 -12.16 21.46
N LYS A 2 44.91 -11.86 20.41
CA LYS A 2 44.45 -11.19 19.18
C LYS A 2 43.29 -11.89 18.44
N LYS A 3 43.30 -13.24 18.34
CA LYS A 3 42.24 -14.03 17.66
C LYS A 3 40.88 -13.91 18.38
N LYS A 4 40.86 -13.92 19.73
CA LYS A 4 39.63 -13.77 20.50
C LYS A 4 39.04 -12.37 20.35
N LEU A 5 39.88 -11.34 20.35
CA LEU A 5 39.48 -9.97 20.14
C LEU A 5 38.85 -9.77 18.73
N LEU A 6 39.47 -10.34 17.70
CA LEU A 6 38.99 -10.27 16.32
C LEU A 6 37.62 -10.95 16.16
N LEU A 7 37.44 -12.11 16.77
CA LEU A 7 36.18 -12.84 16.80
C LEU A 7 35.07 -12.04 17.50
N THR A 8 35.37 -11.42 18.65
CA THR A 8 34.42 -10.60 19.38
C THR A 8 34.00 -9.38 18.57
N LEU A 9 34.96 -8.70 17.94
CA LEU A 9 34.69 -7.55 17.07
C LEU A 9 33.77 -7.94 15.88
N TRP A 10 34.02 -9.09 15.28
CA TRP A 10 33.23 -9.60 14.17
C TRP A 10 31.79 -9.92 14.58
N PHE A 11 31.60 -10.59 15.72
CA PHE A 11 30.28 -10.87 16.27
C PHE A 11 29.52 -9.60 16.64
N THR A 12 30.19 -8.62 17.25
CA THR A 12 29.57 -7.33 17.58
C THR A 12 29.11 -6.61 16.32
N PHE A 13 29.92 -6.61 15.27
CA PHE A 13 29.56 -6.01 13.99
C PHE A 13 28.34 -6.70 13.36
N LEU A 14 28.26 -8.03 13.39
CA LEU A 14 27.11 -8.79 12.90
C LEU A 14 25.84 -8.43 13.68
N LEU A 15 25.90 -8.40 15.01
CA LEU A 15 24.74 -8.06 15.85
C LEU A 15 24.25 -6.64 15.58
N LEU A 16 25.16 -5.68 15.44
CA LEU A 16 24.80 -4.29 15.11
C LEU A 16 24.17 -4.19 13.72
N SER A 17 24.68 -4.92 12.74
CA SER A 17 24.14 -4.95 11.38
C SER A 17 22.72 -5.53 11.35
N VAL A 18 22.51 -6.65 12.01
CA VAL A 18 21.18 -7.28 12.12
C VAL A 18 20.21 -6.37 12.87
N GLY A 19 20.63 -5.78 13.99
CA GLY A 19 19.83 -4.83 14.76
C GLY A 19 19.43 -3.60 13.94
N TYR A 20 20.35 -3.08 13.14
CA TYR A 20 20.09 -1.95 12.24
C TYR A 20 19.07 -2.31 11.15
N LEU A 21 19.22 -3.48 10.51
CA LEU A 21 18.26 -3.95 9.50
C LEU A 21 16.86 -4.18 10.10
N PHE A 22 16.81 -4.76 11.30
CA PHE A 22 15.55 -4.95 12.01
C PHE A 22 14.88 -3.61 12.35
N TRP A 23 15.65 -2.63 12.84
CA TRP A 23 15.16 -1.28 13.09
C TRP A 23 14.57 -0.65 11.83
N GLN A 24 15.30 -0.72 10.71
CA GLN A 24 14.88 -0.12 9.45
C GLN A 24 13.62 -0.78 8.86
N ASN A 25 13.48 -2.09 9.02
CA ASN A 25 12.41 -2.83 8.35
C ASN A 25 11.17 -3.04 9.22
N GLU A 26 11.32 -3.13 10.53
CA GLU A 26 10.20 -3.48 11.42
C GLU A 26 9.83 -2.35 12.37
N PHE A 27 10.78 -1.86 13.14
CA PHE A 27 10.50 -0.93 14.24
C PHE A 27 9.98 0.42 13.76
N LYS A 28 10.48 0.89 12.63
CA LYS A 28 10.04 2.13 11.98
C LYS A 28 8.55 2.13 11.62
N TYR A 29 8.00 0.96 11.29
CA TYR A 29 6.59 0.84 10.89
C TYR A 29 5.63 0.67 12.06
N ASN A 30 6.14 0.37 13.26
CA ASN A 30 5.34 0.31 14.48
C ASN A 30 5.07 1.71 15.09
N LEU A 31 5.73 2.75 14.59
CA LEU A 31 5.48 4.10 15.05
C LEU A 31 4.14 4.60 14.49
N PRO A 32 3.29 5.23 15.31
CA PRO A 32 2.02 5.77 14.85
C PRO A 32 2.26 6.82 13.76
N THR A 33 1.52 6.71 12.67
CA THR A 33 1.57 7.70 11.59
C THR A 33 1.05 9.04 12.10
N PRO A 34 1.79 10.15 11.95
CA PRO A 34 1.32 11.45 12.35
C PRO A 34 0.06 11.83 11.57
N LEU A 35 -0.97 12.25 12.28
CA LEU A 35 -2.21 12.71 11.66
C LEU A 35 -1.95 14.04 10.93
N PRO A 36 -2.52 14.24 9.74
CA PRO A 36 -2.48 15.54 9.06
C PRO A 36 -3.12 16.63 9.93
N GLN A 37 -2.59 17.87 9.89
CA GLN A 37 -3.07 18.98 10.71
C GLN A 37 -4.55 19.31 10.52
N ASN A 38 -5.12 19.00 9.34
CA ASN A 38 -6.52 19.24 8.99
C ASN A 38 -7.35 17.92 8.96
N TYR A 39 -6.94 16.91 9.72
CA TYR A 39 -7.66 15.65 9.77
C TYR A 39 -8.94 15.80 10.61
N ASN A 40 -10.08 15.75 9.94
CA ASN A 40 -11.38 15.65 10.59
C ASN A 40 -11.85 14.18 10.57
N VAL A 41 -12.17 13.67 11.74
CA VAL A 41 -12.74 12.32 11.86
C VAL A 41 -14.12 12.29 11.23
N ILE A 42 -14.30 11.45 10.21
CA ILE A 42 -15.60 11.26 9.59
C ILE A 42 -16.40 10.29 10.50
N ALA A 43 -17.59 10.71 10.92
CA ALA A 43 -18.45 9.88 11.76
C ALA A 43 -18.85 8.59 11.01
N MET A 44 -18.93 7.47 11.73
CA MET A 44 -19.43 6.22 11.16
C MET A 44 -20.83 6.39 10.59
N GLY A 45 -21.08 5.82 9.41
CA GLY A 45 -22.37 5.97 8.71
C GLY A 45 -22.52 7.24 7.88
N SER A 46 -21.54 8.12 7.88
CA SER A 46 -21.55 9.31 7.01
C SER A 46 -21.48 8.91 5.54
N LYS A 47 -22.29 9.53 4.70
CA LYS A 47 -22.24 9.33 3.24
C LYS A 47 -20.93 9.88 2.68
N ILE A 48 -20.14 9.06 2.04
CA ILE A 48 -18.93 9.48 1.34
C ILE A 48 -19.34 10.11 0.01
N LYS A 49 -19.03 11.38 -0.20
CA LYS A 49 -19.16 12.03 -1.50
C LYS A 49 -17.93 11.66 -2.33
N LEU A 50 -18.03 10.61 -3.11
CA LEU A 50 -17.06 10.32 -4.15
C LEU A 50 -17.28 11.34 -5.27
N GLY A 51 -16.25 12.13 -5.62
CA GLY A 51 -16.37 13.25 -6.58
C GLY A 51 -16.92 12.83 -7.95
N ALA A 52 -17.06 13.77 -8.87
CA ALA A 52 -17.69 13.62 -10.18
C ALA A 52 -17.14 12.48 -11.08
N CYS A 53 -15.97 11.94 -10.76
CA CYS A 53 -15.39 10.78 -11.46
C CYS A 53 -16.12 9.45 -11.20
N CYS A 54 -17.14 9.45 -10.35
CA CYS A 54 -17.82 8.24 -9.92
C CYS A 54 -19.33 8.39 -10.17
N ALA A 55 -19.74 8.29 -11.45
CA ALA A 55 -21.15 8.08 -11.78
C ALA A 55 -21.59 6.74 -11.17
N PHE A 56 -22.54 6.77 -10.24
CA PHE A 56 -23.06 5.59 -9.60
C PHE A 56 -24.20 5.01 -10.43
N ASP A 57 -23.91 3.97 -11.19
CA ASP A 57 -24.92 3.11 -11.76
C ASP A 57 -25.46 2.18 -10.69
N ASN A 58 -26.26 2.56 -9.79
CA ASN A 58 -26.92 1.71 -8.77
C ASN A 58 -26.22 0.39 -8.35
N LYS A 59 -24.97 0.19 -8.77
CA LYS A 59 -24.13 -0.97 -8.45
C LYS A 59 -23.29 -0.69 -7.21
N PRO A 60 -23.01 -1.70 -6.40
CA PRO A 60 -22.05 -1.56 -5.30
C PRO A 60 -20.70 -1.07 -5.81
N VAL A 61 -20.01 -0.27 -5.01
CA VAL A 61 -18.68 0.23 -5.34
C VAL A 61 -17.64 -0.45 -4.46
N PHE A 62 -16.64 -1.06 -5.09
CA PHE A 62 -15.47 -1.62 -4.43
C PHE A 62 -14.28 -0.69 -4.63
N ILE A 63 -13.75 -0.15 -3.53
CA ILE A 63 -12.60 0.73 -3.56
C ILE A 63 -11.37 -0.02 -3.05
N HIS A 64 -10.35 -0.14 -3.89
CA HIS A 64 -9.07 -0.74 -3.54
C HIS A 64 -8.00 0.34 -3.39
N PHE A 65 -7.42 0.47 -2.19
CA PHE A 65 -6.30 1.36 -1.95
C PHE A 65 -5.00 0.64 -2.30
N PHE A 66 -4.29 1.14 -3.30
CA PHE A 66 -3.06 0.57 -3.80
C PHE A 66 -1.87 1.48 -3.53
N ASN A 67 -0.87 0.97 -2.82
CA ASN A 67 0.41 1.63 -2.63
C ASN A 67 1.50 0.87 -3.41
N PRO A 68 2.00 1.42 -4.54
CA PRO A 68 3.00 0.75 -5.36
C PRO A 68 4.33 0.53 -4.64
N ASP A 69 4.64 1.31 -3.60
CA ASP A 69 5.86 1.19 -2.81
C ASP A 69 5.75 0.11 -1.71
N CYS A 70 4.53 -0.40 -1.45
CA CYS A 70 4.30 -1.43 -0.45
C CYS A 70 4.29 -2.83 -1.06
N PRO A 71 5.15 -3.75 -0.62
CA PRO A 71 5.12 -5.14 -1.08
C PRO A 71 3.78 -5.82 -0.86
N CYS A 72 3.11 -5.54 0.27
CA CYS A 72 1.78 -6.07 0.60
C CYS A 72 0.72 -5.69 -0.44
N SER A 73 0.72 -4.44 -0.90
CA SER A 73 -0.21 -3.98 -1.93
C SER A 73 0.04 -4.68 -3.26
N ARG A 74 1.31 -4.90 -3.63
CA ARG A 74 1.68 -5.61 -4.86
C ARG A 74 1.29 -7.07 -4.83
N PHE A 75 1.38 -7.70 -3.66
CA PHE A 75 0.98 -9.09 -3.47
C PHE A 75 -0.52 -9.32 -3.73
N ASN A 76 -1.37 -8.34 -3.44
CA ASN A 76 -2.80 -8.42 -3.62
C ASN A 76 -3.29 -8.14 -5.07
N VAL A 77 -2.43 -7.64 -5.95
CA VAL A 77 -2.80 -7.29 -7.34
C VAL A 77 -3.45 -8.45 -8.10
N PRO A 78 -2.89 -9.69 -8.12
CA PRO A 78 -3.51 -10.81 -8.84
C PRO A 78 -4.90 -11.13 -8.33
N HIS A 79 -5.08 -11.13 -7.01
CA HIS A 79 -6.37 -11.42 -6.38
C HIS A 79 -7.44 -10.38 -6.75
N VAL A 80 -7.08 -9.08 -6.71
CA VAL A 80 -7.99 -8.00 -7.11
C VAL A 80 -8.31 -8.08 -8.60
N SER A 81 -7.35 -8.43 -9.45
CA SER A 81 -7.58 -8.62 -10.89
C SER A 81 -8.59 -9.75 -11.16
N GLU A 82 -8.50 -10.85 -10.43
CA GLU A 82 -9.48 -11.95 -10.52
C GLU A 82 -10.88 -11.51 -10.08
N LEU A 83 -10.97 -10.72 -9.00
CA LEU A 83 -12.25 -10.17 -8.55
C LEU A 83 -12.87 -9.26 -9.60
N ILE A 84 -12.07 -8.40 -10.26
CA ILE A 84 -12.52 -7.52 -11.33
C ILE A 84 -13.04 -8.35 -12.52
N LYS A 85 -12.30 -9.38 -12.95
CA LYS A 85 -12.72 -10.26 -14.04
C LYS A 85 -14.02 -11.00 -13.73
N LYS A 86 -14.21 -11.40 -12.48
CA LYS A 86 -15.37 -12.19 -12.05
C LYS A 86 -16.63 -11.37 -11.79
N TYR A 87 -16.47 -10.15 -11.27
CA TYR A 87 -17.59 -9.35 -10.76
C TYR A 87 -17.71 -7.96 -11.41
N GLY A 88 -16.89 -7.62 -12.41
CA GLY A 88 -16.87 -6.32 -13.06
C GLY A 88 -18.23 -5.89 -13.62
N ASP A 89 -19.06 -6.85 -14.05
CA ASP A 89 -20.42 -6.57 -14.54
C ASP A 89 -21.40 -6.17 -13.42
N LYS A 90 -21.14 -6.58 -12.17
CA LYS A 90 -22.06 -6.43 -11.02
C LYS A 90 -21.58 -5.36 -10.03
N VAL A 91 -20.30 -5.05 -10.01
CA VAL A 91 -19.63 -4.18 -9.04
C VAL A 91 -18.79 -3.15 -9.76
N ASN A 92 -18.89 -1.90 -9.34
CA ASN A 92 -18.02 -0.83 -9.83
C ASN A 92 -16.69 -0.85 -9.06
N PHE A 93 -15.62 -1.28 -9.70
CA PHE A 93 -14.29 -1.27 -9.12
C PHE A 93 -13.61 0.08 -9.32
N LYS A 94 -12.96 0.58 -8.27
CA LYS A 94 -12.16 1.80 -8.28
C LYS A 94 -10.83 1.54 -7.58
N ILE A 95 -9.73 1.98 -8.18
CA ILE A 95 -8.41 1.87 -7.59
C ILE A 95 -7.93 3.26 -7.18
N VAL A 96 -7.66 3.44 -5.90
CA VAL A 96 -7.08 4.67 -5.35
C VAL A 96 -5.59 4.44 -5.12
N VAL A 97 -4.76 5.13 -5.90
CA VAL A 97 -3.31 4.99 -5.81
C VAL A 97 -2.73 5.96 -4.80
N LEU A 98 -2.07 5.42 -3.78
CA LEU A 98 -1.34 6.20 -2.78
C LEU A 98 0.09 6.42 -3.28
N ASN A 99 0.29 7.43 -4.13
CA ASN A 99 1.58 7.69 -4.74
C ASN A 99 2.19 9.00 -4.23
N LYS A 100 3.20 8.91 -3.36
CA LYS A 100 3.91 10.08 -2.85
C LYS A 100 4.84 10.74 -3.88
N LYS A 101 5.33 9.99 -4.86
CA LYS A 101 6.39 10.42 -5.78
C LYS A 101 5.92 10.72 -7.20
N LYS A 102 4.63 10.60 -7.51
CA LYS A 102 4.07 10.71 -8.88
C LYS A 102 4.83 9.88 -9.94
N SER A 103 5.43 8.76 -9.51
CA SER A 103 6.30 7.94 -10.36
C SER A 103 5.55 6.92 -11.23
N PHE A 104 4.24 6.81 -11.05
CA PHE A 104 3.41 5.87 -11.82
C PHE A 104 2.33 6.60 -12.58
N THR A 105 2.18 6.24 -13.85
CA THR A 105 1.09 6.73 -14.70
C THR A 105 -0.17 5.87 -14.51
N ILE A 106 -1.33 6.42 -14.90
CA ILE A 106 -2.62 5.70 -14.86
C ILE A 106 -2.52 4.41 -15.68
N ASP A 107 -1.93 4.49 -16.89
CA ASP A 107 -1.79 3.36 -17.81
C ASP A 107 -0.94 2.22 -17.22
N GLU A 108 0.14 2.56 -16.49
CA GLU A 108 0.98 1.57 -15.82
C GLU A 108 0.22 0.84 -14.71
N ILE A 109 -0.64 1.55 -13.99
CA ILE A 109 -1.47 0.95 -12.95
C ILE A 109 -2.54 0.05 -13.57
N GLN A 110 -3.24 0.52 -14.61
CA GLN A 110 -4.25 -0.27 -15.31
C GLN A 110 -3.65 -1.55 -15.90
N LYS A 111 -2.46 -1.47 -16.49
CA LYS A 111 -1.74 -2.64 -16.99
C LYS A 111 -1.40 -3.65 -15.91
N LYS A 112 -1.06 -3.19 -14.69
CA LYS A 112 -0.78 -4.09 -13.56
C LYS A 112 -2.01 -4.89 -13.12
N PHE A 113 -3.20 -4.29 -13.19
CA PHE A 113 -4.46 -4.96 -12.82
C PHE A 113 -5.10 -5.73 -13.98
N ASP A 114 -4.47 -5.70 -15.17
CA ASP A 114 -4.97 -6.36 -16.38
C ASP A 114 -6.46 -6.06 -16.63
N ALA A 115 -6.86 -4.82 -16.37
CA ALA A 115 -8.23 -4.37 -16.49
C ALA A 115 -8.33 -2.87 -16.76
N ALA A 116 -9.27 -2.48 -17.60
CA ALA A 116 -9.65 -1.08 -17.85
C ALA A 116 -10.49 -0.54 -16.68
N VAL A 117 -9.91 -0.51 -15.47
CA VAL A 117 -10.58 0.00 -14.27
C VAL A 117 -10.22 1.47 -14.09
N PRO A 118 -11.18 2.35 -13.73
CA PRO A 118 -10.86 3.73 -13.37
C PRO A 118 -9.91 3.82 -12.18
N VAL A 119 -8.84 4.56 -12.35
CA VAL A 119 -7.77 4.80 -11.37
C VAL A 119 -7.86 6.22 -10.87
#